data_92c3ac966d610801253c5ce5c0bf0f98
#
_entry.id   92c3ac966d610801253c5ce5c0bf0f98
#
_cell.length_a   1.000
_cell.length_b   1.000
_cell.length_c   1.000
_cell.angle_alpha   90.00
_cell.angle_beta   90.00
_cell.angle_gamma   90.00
#
_symmetry.space_group_name_H-M   'P 1'
#
loop_
_entity.id
_entity.type
_entity.pdbx_description
1 polymer ?
#
loop_
_entity_poly.entity_id
_entity_poly.type
_entity_poly.pdbx_seq_one_letter_code
_entity_poly.pdbx_strand_id
1 'polypeptide(L)'
;AELISHLEKMKFRAQVEIHDATAEFAVLRAPGKMDDIAGPYALVPRAELANMVETFNSVATQVGTWALDAMRVAAGLPRIGFETDHKSIPNELGLLNSAVHLNKGCYRGQETVAKINNLGNPPRRLVMLHLDGTEVNFPKVGTPVENDGVVVGYLGTVARHHELGPIALAVVKRNTPLDVTLSVGGIPAAQEAIAAGN
;
A
#
# COMPACT_ATOMS: atom_id res chain seq x y z
N ALA A 1 -4.91 6.24 -18.37
CA ALA A 1 -5.85 7.21 -18.94
C ALA A 1 -6.40 8.19 -17.88
N GLU A 2 -7.01 7.73 -16.78
CA GLU A 2 -7.63 8.60 -15.76
C GLU A 2 -6.64 9.53 -15.06
N LEU A 3 -5.48 9.01 -14.65
CA LEU A 3 -4.43 9.81 -13.99
C LEU A 3 -3.94 10.95 -14.90
N ILE A 4 -3.66 10.66 -16.17
CA ILE A 4 -3.23 11.69 -17.14
C ILE A 4 -4.31 12.75 -17.29
N SER A 5 -5.57 12.33 -17.48
CA SER A 5 -6.70 13.26 -17.58
C SER A 5 -6.85 14.15 -16.35
N HIS A 6 -6.62 13.58 -15.16
CA HIS A 6 -6.63 14.34 -13.91
C HIS A 6 -5.48 15.35 -13.86
N LEU A 7 -4.25 14.91 -14.15
CA LEU A 7 -3.07 15.77 -14.11
C LEU A 7 -3.17 16.92 -15.14
N GLU A 8 -3.68 16.64 -16.35
CA GLU A 8 -3.95 17.66 -17.38
C GLU A 8 -4.91 18.74 -16.88
N LYS A 9 -5.95 18.37 -16.15
CA LYS A 9 -6.87 19.35 -15.52
C LYS A 9 -6.21 20.15 -14.39
N MET A 10 -5.22 19.57 -13.73
CA MET A 10 -4.59 20.17 -12.54
C MET A 10 -3.33 20.98 -12.85
N LYS A 11 -2.77 20.88 -14.05
CA LYS A 11 -1.55 21.61 -14.39
C LYS A 11 -1.73 23.14 -14.52
N PHE A 12 -2.99 23.61 -14.69
CA PHE A 12 -3.32 25.03 -14.88
C PHE A 12 -2.40 25.75 -15.88
N ARG A 13 -1.58 26.68 -15.39
CA ARG A 13 -0.63 27.48 -16.20
C ARG A 13 0.80 26.94 -16.15
N ALA A 14 1.04 25.79 -15.52
CA ALA A 14 2.37 25.18 -15.50
C ALA A 14 2.77 24.78 -16.93
N GLN A 15 3.97 25.18 -17.35
CA GLN A 15 4.55 24.79 -18.63
C GLN A 15 5.16 23.39 -18.51
N VAL A 16 4.30 22.38 -18.46
CA VAL A 16 4.68 20.96 -18.37
C VAL A 16 3.88 20.16 -19.39
N GLU A 17 4.50 19.12 -19.91
CA GLU A 17 3.85 18.11 -20.73
C GLU A 17 3.66 16.83 -19.91
N ILE A 18 2.51 16.19 -20.10
CA ILE A 18 2.16 14.98 -19.36
C ILE A 18 1.81 13.90 -20.38
N HIS A 19 2.60 12.85 -20.42
CA HIS A 19 2.39 11.73 -21.33
C HIS A 19 2.63 10.39 -20.66
N ASP A 20 2.10 9.32 -21.25
CA ASP A 20 2.31 7.95 -20.83
C ASP A 20 3.61 7.42 -21.44
N ALA A 21 4.63 7.26 -20.62
CA ALA A 21 5.93 6.75 -21.03
C ALA A 21 6.09 5.24 -20.77
N THR A 22 5.00 4.51 -20.47
CA THR A 22 5.05 3.07 -20.14
C THR A 22 5.66 2.23 -21.26
N ALA A 23 5.49 2.63 -22.53
CA ALA A 23 6.07 1.94 -23.66
C ALA A 23 7.60 2.17 -23.79
N GLU A 24 8.11 3.27 -23.25
CA GLU A 24 9.51 3.69 -23.38
C GLU A 24 10.35 3.23 -22.19
N PHE A 25 9.76 3.22 -20.99
CA PHE A 25 10.47 2.93 -19.75
C PHE A 25 9.88 1.73 -19.00
N ALA A 26 10.75 1.02 -18.30
CA ALA A 26 10.40 0.05 -17.28
C ALA A 26 10.77 0.62 -15.90
N VAL A 27 10.03 0.22 -14.89
CA VAL A 27 10.35 0.52 -13.49
C VAL A 27 10.92 -0.73 -12.85
N LEU A 28 12.16 -0.67 -12.40
CA LEU A 28 12.80 -1.72 -11.62
C LEU A 28 12.96 -1.25 -10.18
N ARG A 29 12.73 -2.16 -9.23
CA ARG A 29 13.21 -1.90 -7.90
C ARG A 29 14.72 -2.14 -7.89
N ALA A 30 15.49 -1.13 -7.51
CA ALA A 30 16.95 -1.25 -7.41
C ALA A 30 17.33 -2.27 -6.33
N PRO A 31 18.48 -2.95 -6.43
CA PRO A 31 19.00 -3.82 -5.38
C PRO A 31 19.09 -3.06 -4.06
N GLY A 32 18.66 -3.70 -2.99
CA GLY A 32 18.65 -3.12 -1.64
C GLY A 32 18.43 -4.21 -0.60
N LYS A 33 18.42 -3.85 0.66
CA LYS A 33 18.09 -4.78 1.73
C LYS A 33 16.65 -5.24 1.59
N MET A 34 16.36 -6.45 2.03
CA MET A 34 15.04 -7.08 1.94
C MET A 34 13.97 -6.30 2.73
N ASP A 35 14.36 -5.66 3.80
CA ASP A 35 13.51 -4.85 4.70
C ASP A 35 13.23 -3.44 4.14
N ASP A 36 13.98 -2.99 3.13
CA ASP A 36 13.78 -1.68 2.49
C ASP A 36 12.86 -1.79 1.26
N ILE A 37 11.64 -2.24 1.48
CA ILE A 37 10.63 -2.39 0.42
C ILE A 37 10.23 -1.05 -0.20
N ALA A 38 10.40 0.06 0.51
CA ALA A 38 10.20 1.41 0.02
C ALA A 38 11.43 1.99 -0.71
N GLY A 39 12.50 1.20 -0.82
CA GLY A 39 13.77 1.61 -1.42
C GLY A 39 13.68 2.08 -2.87
N PRO A 40 14.77 2.58 -3.42
CA PRO A 40 14.76 3.34 -4.66
C PRO A 40 14.27 2.50 -5.87
N TYR A 41 13.48 3.14 -6.71
CA TYR A 41 13.10 2.62 -8.01
C TYR A 41 14.00 3.23 -9.09
N ALA A 42 14.39 2.42 -10.08
CA ALA A 42 15.11 2.85 -11.25
C ALA A 42 14.15 2.91 -12.44
N LEU A 43 14.13 4.05 -13.13
CA LEU A 43 13.50 4.18 -14.45
C LEU A 43 14.55 3.78 -15.49
N VAL A 44 14.27 2.72 -16.23
CA VAL A 44 15.21 2.14 -17.20
C VAL A 44 14.56 2.19 -18.57
N PRO A 45 15.23 2.76 -19.61
CA PRO A 45 14.77 2.64 -20.98
C PRO A 45 14.56 1.16 -21.34
N ARG A 46 13.44 0.82 -21.96
CA ARG A 46 13.14 -0.59 -22.28
C ARG A 46 14.19 -1.23 -23.21
N ALA A 47 14.84 -0.43 -24.04
CA ALA A 47 15.96 -0.91 -24.88
C ALA A 47 17.18 -1.37 -24.06
N GLU A 48 17.37 -0.82 -22.86
CA GLU A 48 18.49 -1.14 -21.95
C GLU A 48 18.11 -2.14 -20.85
N LEU A 49 16.85 -2.55 -20.80
CA LEU A 49 16.32 -3.37 -19.71
C LEU A 49 17.10 -4.67 -19.49
N ALA A 50 17.45 -5.37 -20.58
CA ALA A 50 18.19 -6.64 -20.50
C ALA A 50 19.58 -6.44 -19.86
N ASN A 51 20.32 -5.43 -20.28
CA ASN A 51 21.66 -5.11 -19.77
C ASN A 51 21.59 -4.69 -18.29
N MET A 52 20.58 -3.90 -17.92
CA MET A 52 20.39 -3.48 -16.54
C MET A 52 20.04 -4.65 -15.62
N VAL A 53 19.18 -5.57 -16.08
CA VAL A 53 18.84 -6.78 -15.34
C VAL A 53 20.06 -7.67 -15.16
N GLU A 54 20.90 -7.84 -16.18
CA GLU A 54 22.16 -8.59 -16.07
C GLU A 54 23.11 -7.95 -15.05
N THR A 55 23.23 -6.64 -15.07
CA THR A 55 24.01 -5.89 -14.07
C THR A 55 23.50 -6.14 -12.65
N PHE A 56 22.18 -6.09 -12.43
CA PHE A 56 21.58 -6.31 -11.13
C PHE A 56 21.70 -7.76 -10.66
N ASN A 57 21.70 -8.73 -11.55
CA ASN A 57 21.89 -10.16 -11.23
C ASN A 57 23.24 -10.46 -10.57
N SER A 58 24.24 -9.61 -10.74
CA SER A 58 25.53 -9.76 -10.08
C SER A 58 25.48 -9.48 -8.57
N VAL A 59 24.47 -8.73 -8.10
CA VAL A 59 24.35 -8.25 -6.71
C VAL A 59 23.00 -8.54 -6.07
N ALA A 60 22.01 -9.03 -6.82
CA ALA A 60 20.66 -9.30 -6.33
C ALA A 60 20.01 -10.47 -7.07
N THR A 61 19.06 -11.11 -6.41
CA THR A 61 18.23 -12.17 -7.01
C THR A 61 16.95 -11.55 -7.57
N GLN A 62 16.61 -11.91 -8.79
CA GLN A 62 15.31 -11.54 -9.37
C GLN A 62 14.17 -12.23 -8.63
N VAL A 63 13.12 -11.47 -8.34
CA VAL A 63 11.90 -11.99 -7.72
C VAL A 63 10.67 -11.56 -8.50
N GLY A 64 9.60 -12.35 -8.42
CA GLY A 64 8.31 -12.01 -9.02
C GLY A 64 7.50 -11.04 -8.15
N THR A 65 6.42 -10.51 -8.73
CA THR A 65 5.50 -9.59 -8.05
C THR A 65 4.85 -10.18 -6.80
N TRP A 66 4.67 -11.49 -6.71
CA TRP A 66 4.14 -12.14 -5.51
C TRP A 66 5.07 -12.01 -4.31
N ALA A 67 6.38 -12.15 -4.52
CA ALA A 67 7.37 -11.91 -3.46
C ALA A 67 7.39 -10.43 -3.06
N LEU A 68 7.32 -9.52 -4.02
CA LEU A 68 7.22 -8.09 -3.76
C LEU A 68 5.96 -7.75 -2.96
N ASP A 69 4.80 -8.31 -3.31
CA ASP A 69 3.56 -8.09 -2.57
C ASP A 69 3.63 -8.67 -1.15
N ALA A 70 4.26 -9.85 -0.96
CA ALA A 70 4.45 -10.42 0.37
C ALA A 70 5.32 -9.51 1.25
N MET A 71 6.43 -9.00 0.74
CA MET A 71 7.29 -8.05 1.43
C MET A 71 6.57 -6.74 1.74
N ARG A 72 5.79 -6.21 0.78
CA ARG A 72 5.03 -4.98 0.93
C ARG A 72 3.95 -5.11 2.03
N VAL A 73 3.23 -6.22 2.03
CA VAL A 73 2.20 -6.50 3.05
C VAL A 73 2.84 -6.63 4.42
N ALA A 74 3.95 -7.38 4.54
CA ALA A 74 4.69 -7.53 5.80
C ALA A 74 5.24 -6.19 6.32
N ALA A 75 5.63 -5.29 5.41
CA ALA A 75 6.08 -3.94 5.76
C ALA A 75 4.93 -2.94 6.03
N GLY A 76 3.68 -3.36 5.93
CA GLY A 76 2.53 -2.48 6.17
C GLY A 76 2.34 -1.37 5.13
N LEU A 77 2.90 -1.52 3.92
CA LEU A 77 2.85 -0.50 2.89
C LEU A 77 1.58 -0.62 2.03
N PRO A 78 0.69 0.37 2.03
CA PRO A 78 -0.55 0.33 1.26
C PRO A 78 -0.29 0.52 -0.24
N ARG A 79 -1.21 0.01 -1.06
CA ARG A 79 -1.23 0.17 -2.51
C ARG A 79 -2.52 0.85 -2.95
N ILE A 80 -2.43 1.81 -3.85
CA ILE A 80 -3.58 2.51 -4.41
C ILE A 80 -4.51 1.51 -5.11
N GLY A 81 -5.82 1.61 -4.80
CA GLY A 81 -6.86 0.75 -5.34
C GLY A 81 -7.04 -0.59 -4.61
N PHE A 82 -6.17 -0.92 -3.65
CA PHE A 82 -6.25 -2.11 -2.80
C PHE A 82 -6.61 -1.73 -1.35
N GLU A 83 -5.78 -0.93 -0.71
CA GLU A 83 -6.00 -0.41 0.65
C GLU A 83 -6.60 1.00 0.63
N THR A 84 -6.89 1.56 -0.54
CA THR A 84 -7.47 2.90 -0.68
C THR A 84 -8.82 2.88 -1.34
N ASP A 85 -9.69 3.77 -0.89
CA ASP A 85 -10.96 4.12 -1.50
C ASP A 85 -11.06 5.65 -1.71
N HIS A 86 -12.20 6.13 -2.24
CA HIS A 86 -12.44 7.54 -2.47
C HIS A 86 -12.55 8.39 -1.18
N LYS A 87 -12.61 7.76 -0.01
CA LYS A 87 -12.67 8.40 1.32
C LYS A 87 -11.37 8.30 2.08
N SER A 88 -10.38 7.56 1.55
CA SER A 88 -9.11 7.34 2.24
C SER A 88 -8.33 8.63 2.43
N ILE A 89 -7.75 8.77 3.60
CA ILE A 89 -6.85 9.86 3.96
C ILE A 89 -5.48 9.30 4.39
N PRO A 90 -4.39 10.04 4.16
CA PRO A 90 -3.03 9.56 4.47
C PRO A 90 -2.85 9.11 5.94
N ASN A 91 -3.56 9.76 6.86
CA ASN A 91 -3.51 9.46 8.29
C ASN A 91 -3.96 8.02 8.63
N GLU A 92 -4.92 7.46 7.87
CA GLU A 92 -5.43 6.10 8.07
C GLU A 92 -4.44 5.02 7.64
N LEU A 93 -3.56 5.36 6.71
CA LEU A 93 -2.72 4.44 5.96
C LEU A 93 -1.24 4.51 6.38
N GLY A 94 -0.90 5.27 7.41
CA GLY A 94 0.50 5.45 7.82
C GLY A 94 1.34 6.30 6.86
N LEU A 95 0.71 7.04 5.94
CA LEU A 95 1.40 7.78 4.88
C LEU A 95 1.71 9.24 5.25
N LEU A 96 1.44 9.66 6.48
CA LEU A 96 1.56 11.07 6.85
C LEU A 96 3.01 11.56 6.70
N ASN A 97 3.98 10.81 7.23
CA ASN A 97 5.39 11.20 7.23
C ASN A 97 6.07 11.05 5.86
N SER A 98 5.60 10.12 5.03
CA SER A 98 6.21 9.80 3.73
C SER A 98 5.59 10.55 2.56
N ALA A 99 4.30 10.92 2.64
CA ALA A 99 3.55 11.45 1.51
C ALA A 99 2.90 12.83 1.77
N VAL A 100 3.01 13.40 2.97
CA VAL A 100 2.39 14.68 3.32
C VAL A 100 3.42 15.64 3.89
N HIS A 101 3.45 16.86 3.35
CA HIS A 101 4.24 17.96 3.91
C HIS A 101 3.31 18.94 4.61
N LEU A 102 3.25 18.88 5.94
CA LEU A 102 2.31 19.66 6.74
C LEU A 102 2.58 21.17 6.74
N ASN A 103 3.83 21.60 6.49
CA ASN A 103 4.27 23.00 6.53
C ASN A 103 4.37 23.65 5.14
N LYS A 104 3.74 23.07 4.10
CA LYS A 104 3.69 23.67 2.76
C LYS A 104 2.40 24.47 2.56
N GLY A 105 2.37 25.27 1.48
CA GLY A 105 1.14 25.95 1.03
C GLY A 105 -0.01 24.99 0.72
N CYS A 106 -1.15 25.53 0.32
CA CYS A 106 -2.39 24.78 0.12
C CYS A 106 -2.24 23.57 -0.80
N TYR A 107 -2.91 22.50 -0.43
CA TYR A 107 -3.06 21.28 -1.23
C TYR A 107 -4.47 20.69 -1.06
N ARG A 108 -4.89 19.87 -1.99
CA ARG A 108 -6.23 19.26 -1.95
C ARG A 108 -6.37 18.35 -0.72
N GLY A 109 -7.44 18.56 0.05
CA GLY A 109 -7.71 17.80 1.28
C GLY A 109 -6.95 18.25 2.52
N GLN A 110 -6.15 19.31 2.44
CA GLN A 110 -5.34 19.84 3.56
C GLN A 110 -6.13 20.03 4.83
N GLU A 111 -7.32 20.61 4.75
CA GLU A 111 -8.15 20.88 5.93
C GLU A 111 -8.45 19.59 6.70
N THR A 112 -8.86 18.54 6.01
CA THR A 112 -9.14 17.22 6.62
C THR A 112 -7.88 16.58 7.17
N VAL A 113 -6.80 16.55 6.39
CA VAL A 113 -5.52 15.96 6.79
C VAL A 113 -4.93 16.67 8.00
N ALA A 114 -4.88 17.98 7.98
CA ALA A 114 -4.34 18.80 9.08
C ALA A 114 -5.21 18.69 10.34
N LYS A 115 -6.54 18.77 10.20
CA LYS A 115 -7.47 18.60 11.31
C LYS A 115 -7.27 17.26 12.01
N ILE A 116 -7.20 16.17 11.26
CA ILE A 116 -7.01 14.83 11.83
C ILE A 116 -5.61 14.67 12.40
N ASN A 117 -4.58 15.23 11.79
CA ASN A 117 -3.24 15.24 12.35
C ASN A 117 -3.21 15.92 13.72
N ASN A 118 -3.87 17.06 13.86
CA ASN A 118 -3.92 17.81 15.12
C ASN A 118 -4.77 17.13 16.20
N LEU A 119 -5.83 16.43 15.81
CA LEU A 119 -6.71 15.69 16.72
C LEU A 119 -6.21 14.28 17.02
N GLY A 120 -5.32 13.72 16.19
CA GLY A 120 -4.70 12.41 16.36
C GLY A 120 -5.63 11.20 16.19
N ASN A 121 -6.84 11.38 15.62
CA ASN A 121 -7.89 10.36 15.59
C ASN A 121 -8.47 10.15 14.19
N PRO A 122 -7.76 9.47 13.26
CA PRO A 122 -8.37 9.07 12.00
C PRO A 122 -9.49 8.05 12.24
N PRO A 123 -10.59 8.07 11.45
CA PRO A 123 -11.75 7.21 11.67
C PRO A 123 -11.47 5.73 11.40
N ARG A 124 -10.46 5.43 10.60
CA ARG A 124 -10.01 4.08 10.26
C ARG A 124 -8.50 3.95 10.50
N ARG A 125 -8.02 2.74 10.46
CA ARG A 125 -6.57 2.43 10.48
C ARG A 125 -6.26 1.26 9.58
N LEU A 126 -5.05 1.24 9.05
CA LEU A 126 -4.45 0.08 8.41
C LEU A 126 -3.97 -0.90 9.47
N VAL A 127 -4.24 -2.18 9.26
CA VAL A 127 -3.75 -3.28 10.09
C VAL A 127 -3.20 -4.39 9.20
N MET A 128 -2.25 -5.16 9.71
CA MET A 128 -1.89 -6.44 9.13
C MET A 128 -2.77 -7.53 9.75
N LEU A 129 -3.20 -8.46 8.91
CA LEU A 129 -3.96 -9.64 9.32
C LEU A 129 -3.12 -10.89 9.05
N HIS A 130 -3.08 -11.78 10.03
CA HIS A 130 -2.60 -13.14 9.89
C HIS A 130 -3.81 -14.05 9.67
N LEU A 131 -3.94 -14.57 8.46
CA LEU A 131 -5.05 -15.43 8.07
C LEU A 131 -4.77 -16.87 8.45
N ASP A 132 -5.83 -17.67 8.71
CA ASP A 132 -5.65 -19.10 8.92
C ASP A 132 -4.99 -19.76 7.67
N GLY A 133 -3.89 -20.44 7.92
CA GLY A 133 -3.05 -21.05 6.88
C GLY A 133 -3.62 -22.33 6.26
N THR A 134 -4.72 -22.84 6.78
CA THR A 134 -5.38 -24.06 6.28
C THR A 134 -6.12 -23.84 4.95
N GLU A 135 -6.47 -22.57 4.66
CA GLU A 135 -7.20 -22.21 3.45
C GLU A 135 -6.29 -22.13 2.22
N VAL A 136 -6.73 -22.78 1.14
CA VAL A 136 -6.02 -22.79 -0.14
C VAL A 136 -6.33 -21.53 -0.95
N ASN A 137 -7.57 -21.03 -0.86
CA ASN A 137 -8.05 -19.90 -1.62
C ASN A 137 -8.12 -18.64 -0.74
N PHE A 138 -7.41 -17.61 -1.13
CA PHE A 138 -7.45 -16.33 -0.44
C PHE A 138 -8.72 -15.52 -0.78
N PRO A 139 -9.28 -14.80 0.19
CA PRO A 139 -10.36 -13.85 -0.07
C PRO A 139 -9.89 -12.75 -1.03
N LYS A 140 -10.84 -12.24 -1.81
CA LYS A 140 -10.54 -11.17 -2.78
C LYS A 140 -10.41 -9.82 -2.09
N VAL A 141 -9.65 -8.91 -2.70
CA VAL A 141 -9.61 -7.49 -2.31
C VAL A 141 -11.04 -6.94 -2.23
N GLY A 142 -11.33 -6.17 -1.18
CA GLY A 142 -12.64 -5.61 -0.93
C GLY A 142 -13.58 -6.53 -0.14
N THR A 143 -13.20 -7.79 0.14
CA THR A 143 -14.00 -8.66 1.01
C THR A 143 -14.23 -7.97 2.36
N PRO A 144 -15.48 -7.96 2.89
CA PRO A 144 -15.75 -7.42 4.20
C PRO A 144 -14.91 -8.07 5.30
N VAL A 145 -14.39 -7.25 6.20
CA VAL A 145 -13.75 -7.68 7.44
C VAL A 145 -14.77 -7.50 8.55
N GLU A 146 -15.03 -8.56 9.29
CA GLU A 146 -16.10 -8.62 10.29
C GLU A 146 -15.55 -8.91 11.70
N ASN A 147 -16.19 -8.33 12.69
CA ASN A 147 -16.06 -8.69 14.10
C ASN A 147 -17.43 -9.14 14.60
N ASP A 148 -17.57 -10.41 15.00
CA ASP A 148 -18.82 -11.02 15.45
C ASP A 148 -20.00 -10.76 14.49
N GLY A 149 -19.77 -10.91 13.18
CA GLY A 149 -20.76 -10.70 12.12
C GLY A 149 -21.06 -9.24 11.78
N VAL A 150 -20.39 -8.28 12.42
CA VAL A 150 -20.52 -6.85 12.14
C VAL A 150 -19.37 -6.38 11.26
N VAL A 151 -19.67 -5.80 10.10
CA VAL A 151 -18.64 -5.27 9.20
C VAL A 151 -17.91 -4.09 9.84
N VAL A 152 -16.63 -4.27 10.06
CA VAL A 152 -15.73 -3.27 10.66
C VAL A 152 -14.74 -2.69 9.66
N GLY A 153 -14.60 -3.27 8.47
CA GLY A 153 -13.66 -2.80 7.47
C GLY A 153 -13.70 -3.59 6.18
N TYR A 154 -12.64 -3.50 5.40
CA TYR A 154 -12.46 -4.25 4.16
C TYR A 154 -11.02 -4.75 4.02
N LEU A 155 -10.90 -5.87 3.32
CA LEU A 155 -9.64 -6.52 2.99
C LEU A 155 -8.95 -5.80 1.83
N GLY A 156 -7.68 -5.52 1.98
CA GLY A 156 -6.79 -5.08 0.92
C GLY A 156 -6.03 -6.24 0.28
N THR A 157 -4.72 -6.07 0.11
CA THR A 157 -3.85 -7.08 -0.49
C THR A 157 -3.68 -8.28 0.42
N VAL A 158 -3.81 -9.48 -0.15
CA VAL A 158 -3.46 -10.75 0.49
C VAL A 158 -2.19 -11.29 -0.17
N ALA A 159 -1.29 -11.81 0.63
CA ALA A 159 -0.04 -12.40 0.14
C ALA A 159 0.36 -13.63 0.99
N ARG A 160 1.18 -14.50 0.42
CA ARG A 160 1.81 -15.59 1.16
C ARG A 160 3.26 -15.22 1.44
N HIS A 161 3.56 -14.94 2.70
CA HIS A 161 4.91 -14.65 3.17
C HIS A 161 5.64 -15.95 3.52
N HIS A 162 6.95 -16.00 3.30
CA HIS A 162 7.75 -17.21 3.48
C HIS A 162 7.86 -17.65 4.94
N GLU A 163 7.82 -16.70 5.90
CA GLU A 163 7.88 -16.97 7.33
C GLU A 163 6.51 -16.80 8.01
N LEU A 164 5.78 -15.72 7.67
CA LEU A 164 4.52 -15.37 8.33
C LEU A 164 3.32 -16.15 7.80
N GLY A 165 3.50 -16.93 6.73
CA GLY A 165 2.40 -17.61 6.08
C GLY A 165 1.43 -16.65 5.35
N PRO A 166 0.12 -16.93 5.36
CA PRO A 166 -0.86 -16.06 4.75
C PRO A 166 -1.05 -14.77 5.56
N ILE A 167 -0.70 -13.64 4.98
CA ILE A 167 -0.86 -12.31 5.57
C ILE A 167 -1.66 -11.40 4.64
N ALA A 168 -2.30 -10.40 5.20
CA ALA A 168 -3.04 -9.41 4.43
C ALA A 168 -2.94 -8.01 5.06
N LEU A 169 -3.19 -6.98 4.26
CA LEU A 169 -3.52 -5.65 4.77
C LEU A 169 -5.03 -5.47 4.79
N ALA A 170 -5.54 -4.79 5.78
CA ALA A 170 -6.94 -4.41 5.87
C ALA A 170 -7.09 -3.00 6.44
N VAL A 171 -8.14 -2.32 6.00
CA VAL A 171 -8.53 -1.02 6.56
C VAL A 171 -9.76 -1.24 7.42
N VAL A 172 -9.61 -1.02 8.73
CA VAL A 172 -10.66 -1.26 9.72
C VAL A 172 -11.03 0.02 10.47
N LYS A 173 -12.23 0.07 11.04
CA LYS A 173 -12.66 1.15 11.94
C LYS A 173 -11.66 1.28 13.10
N ARG A 174 -11.31 2.50 13.48
CA ARG A 174 -10.31 2.74 14.53
C ARG A 174 -10.69 2.15 15.88
N ASN A 175 -11.98 2.12 16.21
CA ASN A 175 -12.49 1.60 17.47
C ASN A 175 -12.58 0.07 17.54
N THR A 176 -12.24 -0.66 16.47
CA THR A 176 -12.13 -2.12 16.50
C THR A 176 -10.99 -2.50 17.45
N PRO A 177 -11.20 -3.29 18.51
CA PRO A 177 -10.12 -3.70 19.40
C PRO A 177 -9.05 -4.50 18.64
N LEU A 178 -7.78 -4.38 19.04
CA LEU A 178 -6.68 -5.10 18.38
C LEU A 178 -6.56 -6.55 18.79
N ASP A 179 -7.07 -6.87 19.96
CA ASP A 179 -7.00 -8.19 20.59
C ASP A 179 -8.14 -9.15 20.17
N VAL A 180 -9.07 -8.69 19.34
CA VAL A 180 -10.13 -9.55 18.81
C VAL A 180 -9.70 -10.24 17.53
N THR A 181 -10.10 -11.48 17.36
CA THR A 181 -9.98 -12.21 16.10
C THR A 181 -11.10 -11.75 15.17
N LEU A 182 -10.72 -11.28 13.99
CA LEU A 182 -11.65 -10.87 12.94
C LEU A 182 -11.99 -12.07 12.03
N SER A 183 -13.00 -11.89 11.19
CA SER A 183 -13.34 -12.83 10.12
C SER A 183 -13.28 -12.14 8.77
N VAL A 184 -12.73 -12.82 7.77
CA VAL A 184 -12.66 -12.34 6.38
C VAL A 184 -13.17 -13.43 5.46
N GLY A 185 -14.41 -13.29 4.97
CA GLY A 185 -15.03 -14.32 4.16
C GLY A 185 -15.16 -15.68 4.88
N GLY A 186 -15.36 -15.66 6.19
CA GLY A 186 -15.43 -16.84 7.04
C GLY A 186 -14.07 -17.34 7.56
N ILE A 187 -12.96 -16.77 7.12
CA ILE A 187 -11.60 -17.16 7.55
C ILE A 187 -11.20 -16.35 8.79
N PRO A 188 -10.83 -16.99 9.90
CA PRO A 188 -10.31 -16.28 11.07
C PRO A 188 -9.02 -15.52 10.75
N ALA A 189 -8.90 -14.31 11.30
CA ALA A 189 -7.79 -13.41 11.07
C ALA A 189 -7.36 -12.69 12.34
N ALA A 190 -6.15 -12.96 12.82
CA ALA A 190 -5.56 -12.23 13.94
C ALA A 190 -5.02 -10.89 13.46
N GLN A 191 -5.18 -9.83 14.28
CA GLN A 191 -4.72 -8.49 13.93
C GLN A 191 -3.31 -8.23 14.46
N GLU A 192 -2.52 -7.52 13.66
CA GLU A 192 -1.27 -6.91 14.08
C GLU A 192 -1.31 -5.42 13.76
N ALA A 193 -0.95 -4.59 14.75
CA ALA A 193 -0.85 -3.15 14.53
C ALA A 193 0.35 -2.84 13.64
N ILE A 194 0.12 -2.13 12.56
CA ILE A 194 1.21 -1.57 11.77
C ILE A 194 1.77 -0.38 12.54
N ALA A 195 3.06 -0.44 12.87
CA ALA A 195 3.74 0.69 13.47
C ALA A 195 3.59 1.89 12.54
N ALA A 196 3.00 2.98 13.05
CA ALA A 196 2.98 4.23 12.32
C ALA A 196 4.44 4.56 12.00
N GLY A 197 4.79 4.59 10.71
CA GLY A 197 6.15 4.89 10.29
C GLY A 197 6.63 6.16 10.97
N ASN A 198 7.73 6.06 11.72
CA ASN A 198 8.42 7.17 12.33
C ASN A 198 8.95 8.14 11.28
#